data_1e02931e9e3fe6539eeadc94e0dcafeb
#
_entry.id   1e02931e9e3fe6539eeadc94e0dcafeb
#
_cell.length_a   1.000
_cell.length_b   1.000
_cell.length_c   1.000
_cell.angle_alpha   90.00
_cell.angle_beta   90.00
_cell.angle_gamma   90.00
#
_symmetry.space_group_name_H-M   'P 1'
#
loop_
_entity.id
_entity.type
_entity.pdbx_description
1 polymer ?
#
loop_
_entity_poly.entity_id
_entity_poly.type
_entity_poly.pdbx_seq_one_letter_code
_entity_poly.pdbx_strand_id
1 'polypeptide(L)'
;MHWRVIETSIAYMYLRVSRQKRANGEEISHLQFAESTWDPAKKRSQVRIVYNFGRTADPQVIERLRRLANSILKRCAPEEIVAQDPSWQLVNAWPYGDLYVLEALWQQLGIAEVIAEALGRRKFDFPVERALFAMVANRACAGSSKLYCYEQWLQEDVRIAGAEHLQLHHLYRAMDFLEENQEAIEERLYYRLADLLNLDVDLVFYDTTSLHFEVDEADTVAQYGSQQAGAKAYPALRKRGKSKNGRDDAPQLVIGLAVTRDGFPVRHWVFPGNTVDVTTVKQVKADLKGWHLNRCLFVGDAGMVSAANLKTLSRGGGRYILCMPIHRGGEIAEAVLTRPGRYQQVADHLQVKEVWVGEGERRRRYVVCHNPQEEARQRQHRNQVLKELEAELETLRHTEGGPHSKRICQLRASGRYGPYIRLSKTGKAVIDKAAIRAKQRLDGKFVVHSNDDSLSAEDMALGYKQLQRVEEAWRTLKSGIRLRPVYHWTPHRICAHVSLSVLALLLERVAEHHCQDTWRNIRDDLKQIKLAQLLSPNGAVWQVTEPQKDAANRLKSLKIKKPPHILQAG
;
A
#
# COMPACT_ATOMS: atom_id res chain seq x y z
N MET A 1 -78.90 16.10 13.06
CA MET A 1 -78.07 15.41 12.07
C MET A 1 -77.47 14.19 12.71
N HIS A 2 -78.06 13.00 12.43
CA HIS A 2 -77.56 11.73 12.96
C HIS A 2 -76.42 11.22 12.07
N TRP A 3 -75.19 11.16 12.62
CA TRP A 3 -74.12 10.43 12.01
C TRP A 3 -74.35 8.93 12.24
N ARG A 4 -74.71 8.19 11.22
CA ARG A 4 -74.65 6.72 11.24
C ARG A 4 -73.17 6.36 11.24
N VAL A 5 -72.70 5.79 12.33
CA VAL A 5 -71.46 5.03 12.39
C VAL A 5 -71.65 3.79 11.56
N ILE A 6 -71.02 3.74 10.37
CA ILE A 6 -70.89 2.50 9.62
C ILE A 6 -69.82 1.71 10.34
N GLU A 7 -70.22 0.72 11.12
CA GLU A 7 -69.29 -0.34 11.59
C GLU A 7 -68.80 -1.12 10.37
N THR A 8 -67.67 -0.69 9.81
CA THR A 8 -66.92 -1.49 8.87
C THR A 8 -66.30 -2.62 9.65
N SER A 9 -66.86 -3.81 9.54
CA SER A 9 -66.25 -5.08 10.01
C SER A 9 -64.93 -5.20 9.26
N ILE A 10 -63.82 -5.00 9.99
CA ILE A 10 -62.47 -5.18 9.45
C ILE A 10 -62.26 -6.65 9.17
N ALA A 11 -62.34 -7.04 7.88
CA ALA A 11 -62.01 -8.36 7.43
C ALA A 11 -60.50 -8.57 7.55
N TYR A 12 -60.08 -9.51 8.36
CA TYR A 12 -58.66 -9.83 8.54
C TYR A 12 -58.25 -10.90 7.52
N MET A 13 -57.36 -10.55 6.59
CA MET A 13 -56.77 -11.46 5.62
C MET A 13 -55.43 -12.00 6.16
N TYR A 14 -55.23 -13.31 6.06
CA TYR A 14 -53.99 -13.95 6.58
C TYR A 14 -53.66 -15.24 5.79
N LEU A 15 -52.40 -15.66 5.86
CA LEU A 15 -51.96 -16.95 5.38
C LEU A 15 -52.21 -18.03 6.42
N ARG A 16 -52.92 -19.09 6.02
CA ARG A 16 -53.28 -20.24 6.85
C ARG A 16 -52.64 -21.51 6.33
N VAL A 17 -52.10 -22.34 7.21
CA VAL A 17 -51.72 -23.73 6.91
C VAL A 17 -52.86 -24.63 7.35
N SER A 18 -53.50 -25.31 6.39
CA SER A 18 -54.49 -26.32 6.62
C SER A 18 -53.86 -27.70 6.55
N ARG A 19 -54.00 -28.51 7.60
CA ARG A 19 -53.46 -29.87 7.67
C ARG A 19 -54.58 -30.89 7.52
N GLN A 20 -54.38 -31.88 6.64
CA GLN A 20 -55.30 -32.98 6.41
C GLN A 20 -54.55 -34.30 6.54
N LYS A 21 -55.10 -35.23 7.34
CA LYS A 21 -54.59 -36.61 7.43
C LYS A 21 -55.31 -37.46 6.42
N ARG A 22 -54.56 -38.18 5.60
CA ARG A 22 -55.07 -39.18 4.67
C ARG A 22 -55.37 -40.50 5.39
N ALA A 23 -56.16 -41.36 4.74
CA ALA A 23 -56.48 -42.69 5.30
C ALA A 23 -55.25 -43.59 5.51
N ASN A 24 -54.12 -43.29 4.82
CA ASN A 24 -52.84 -43.97 4.98
C ASN A 24 -51.95 -43.38 6.11
N GLY A 25 -52.46 -42.42 6.91
CA GLY A 25 -51.74 -41.79 8.02
C GLY A 25 -50.84 -40.62 7.62
N GLU A 26 -50.66 -40.35 6.33
CA GLU A 26 -49.84 -39.24 5.81
C GLU A 26 -50.53 -37.88 6.07
N GLU A 27 -49.80 -36.93 6.63
CA GLU A 27 -50.30 -35.57 6.86
C GLU A 27 -49.89 -34.65 5.70
N ILE A 28 -50.89 -34.09 5.01
CA ILE A 28 -50.68 -33.14 3.92
C ILE A 28 -51.06 -31.75 4.41
N SER A 29 -50.11 -30.81 4.23
CA SER A 29 -50.31 -29.41 4.57
C SER A 29 -50.57 -28.58 3.31
N HIS A 30 -51.60 -27.79 3.29
CA HIS A 30 -51.96 -26.84 2.23
C HIS A 30 -51.82 -25.41 2.72
N LEU A 31 -51.24 -24.53 1.92
CA LEU A 31 -51.16 -23.12 2.19
C LEU A 31 -52.32 -22.38 1.51
N GLN A 32 -53.05 -21.63 2.30
CA GLN A 32 -54.30 -20.95 1.88
C GLN A 32 -54.26 -19.49 2.31
N PHE A 33 -54.77 -18.62 1.42
CA PHE A 33 -55.06 -17.23 1.76
C PHE A 33 -56.51 -17.17 2.23
N ALA A 34 -56.71 -16.76 3.45
CA ALA A 34 -58.02 -16.80 4.13
C ALA A 34 -58.41 -15.41 4.66
N GLU A 35 -59.67 -15.15 4.66
CA GLU A 35 -60.31 -13.98 5.24
C GLU A 35 -61.15 -14.41 6.43
N SER A 36 -60.99 -13.72 7.56
CA SER A 36 -61.79 -13.94 8.76
C SER A 36 -62.74 -12.76 8.93
N THR A 37 -64.00 -13.02 8.96
CA THR A 37 -65.06 -12.04 9.22
C THR A 37 -65.84 -12.43 10.46
N TRP A 38 -66.14 -11.45 11.31
CA TRP A 38 -66.97 -11.67 12.50
C TRP A 38 -68.43 -11.78 12.08
N ASP A 39 -69.11 -12.86 12.46
CA ASP A 39 -70.55 -13.07 12.29
C ASP A 39 -71.28 -12.71 13.61
N PRO A 40 -71.96 -11.54 13.66
CA PRO A 40 -72.63 -11.10 14.90
C PRO A 40 -73.80 -11.99 15.30
N ALA A 41 -74.42 -12.64 14.32
CA ALA A 41 -75.57 -13.51 14.57
C ALA A 41 -75.15 -14.85 15.21
N LYS A 42 -73.99 -15.35 14.81
CA LYS A 42 -73.43 -16.61 15.33
C LYS A 42 -72.39 -16.40 16.45
N LYS A 43 -72.08 -15.13 16.81
CA LYS A 43 -71.09 -14.75 17.79
C LYS A 43 -69.72 -15.48 17.63
N ARG A 44 -69.31 -15.71 16.39
CA ARG A 44 -68.04 -16.38 16.03
C ARG A 44 -67.46 -15.84 14.75
N SER A 45 -66.13 -15.95 14.60
CA SER A 45 -65.46 -15.65 13.33
C SER A 45 -65.72 -16.77 12.33
N GLN A 46 -66.05 -16.39 11.09
CA GLN A 46 -66.13 -17.29 9.94
C GLN A 46 -64.91 -17.09 9.05
N VAL A 47 -64.27 -18.20 8.68
CA VAL A 47 -63.10 -18.20 7.82
C VAL A 47 -63.53 -18.58 6.42
N ARG A 48 -63.30 -17.67 5.47
CA ARG A 48 -63.49 -17.89 4.05
C ARG A 48 -62.14 -18.07 3.37
N ILE A 49 -61.92 -19.17 2.65
CA ILE A 49 -60.74 -19.37 1.81
C ILE A 49 -60.89 -18.51 0.55
N VAL A 50 -60.01 -17.53 0.38
CA VAL A 50 -59.99 -16.66 -0.78
C VAL A 50 -59.20 -17.30 -1.90
N TYR A 51 -58.07 -17.96 -1.57
CA TYR A 51 -57.22 -18.64 -2.54
C TYR A 51 -56.45 -19.80 -1.91
N ASN A 52 -56.27 -20.91 -2.65
CA ASN A 52 -55.46 -22.04 -2.24
C ASN A 52 -54.19 -22.10 -3.08
N PHE A 53 -53.06 -21.87 -2.47
CA PHE A 53 -51.75 -21.89 -3.15
C PHE A 53 -51.30 -23.30 -3.52
N GLY A 54 -51.78 -24.33 -2.82
CA GLY A 54 -51.40 -25.72 -3.01
C GLY A 54 -50.69 -26.33 -1.79
N ARG A 55 -49.96 -27.42 -2.01
CA ARG A 55 -49.24 -28.14 -0.95
C ARG A 55 -48.02 -27.38 -0.54
N THR A 56 -47.74 -27.30 0.77
CA THR A 56 -46.55 -26.60 1.32
C THR A 56 -45.21 -27.20 0.85
N ALA A 57 -45.23 -28.50 0.46
CA ALA A 57 -44.03 -29.18 -0.04
C ALA A 57 -43.77 -28.90 -1.56
N ASP A 58 -44.69 -28.21 -2.27
CA ASP A 58 -44.53 -27.89 -3.68
C ASP A 58 -43.69 -26.60 -3.85
N PRO A 59 -42.50 -26.66 -4.49
CA PRO A 59 -41.67 -25.47 -4.75
C PRO A 59 -42.39 -24.35 -5.51
N GLN A 60 -43.36 -24.69 -6.35
CA GLN A 60 -44.16 -23.71 -7.09
C GLN A 60 -45.06 -22.86 -6.18
N VAL A 61 -45.43 -23.37 -5.02
CA VAL A 61 -46.24 -22.65 -4.04
C VAL A 61 -45.43 -21.46 -3.47
N ILE A 62 -44.17 -21.66 -3.17
CA ILE A 62 -43.27 -20.61 -2.69
C ILE A 62 -43.09 -19.53 -3.74
N GLU A 63 -42.93 -19.91 -5.00
CA GLU A 63 -42.77 -18.96 -6.10
C GLU A 63 -44.07 -18.14 -6.34
N ARG A 64 -45.24 -18.75 -6.24
CA ARG A 64 -46.52 -18.03 -6.31
C ARG A 64 -46.67 -17.02 -5.18
N LEU A 65 -46.25 -17.38 -3.96
CA LEU A 65 -46.26 -16.48 -2.82
C LEU A 65 -45.30 -15.30 -3.01
N ARG A 66 -44.11 -15.56 -3.50
CA ARG A 66 -43.12 -14.50 -3.81
C ARG A 66 -43.69 -13.51 -4.82
N ARG A 67 -44.34 -14.01 -5.88
CA ARG A 67 -44.97 -13.14 -6.89
C ARG A 67 -46.10 -12.30 -6.29
N LEU A 68 -46.93 -12.88 -5.43
CA LEU A 68 -47.99 -12.16 -4.73
C LEU A 68 -47.40 -11.09 -3.78
N ALA A 69 -46.42 -11.43 -2.94
CA ALA A 69 -45.75 -10.51 -2.04
C ALA A 69 -45.13 -9.34 -2.83
N ASN A 70 -44.39 -9.63 -3.88
CA ASN A 70 -43.80 -8.58 -4.73
C ASN A 70 -44.87 -7.68 -5.39
N SER A 71 -46.03 -8.24 -5.76
CA SER A 71 -47.13 -7.46 -6.31
C SER A 71 -47.78 -6.53 -5.28
N ILE A 72 -47.86 -6.97 -4.03
CA ILE A 72 -48.38 -6.17 -2.90
C ILE A 72 -47.38 -5.04 -2.58
N LEU A 73 -46.10 -5.41 -2.36
CA LEU A 73 -45.03 -4.44 -2.01
C LEU A 73 -44.87 -3.32 -3.03
N LYS A 74 -45.04 -3.60 -4.32
CA LYS A 74 -45.04 -2.58 -5.39
C LYS A 74 -46.16 -1.52 -5.27
N ARG A 75 -47.18 -1.79 -4.47
CA ARG A 75 -48.35 -0.91 -4.31
C ARG A 75 -48.41 -0.21 -2.97
N CYS A 76 -47.52 -0.58 -2.03
CA CYS A 76 -47.37 0.08 -0.74
C CYS A 76 -46.36 1.22 -0.87
N ALA A 77 -46.57 2.31 -0.10
CA ALA A 77 -45.56 3.34 0.01
C ALA A 77 -44.33 2.78 0.77
N PRO A 78 -43.10 3.14 0.39
CA PRO A 78 -41.89 2.64 1.05
C PRO A 78 -41.90 2.87 2.57
N GLU A 79 -42.43 4.00 3.03
CA GLU A 79 -42.54 4.35 4.45
C GLU A 79 -43.49 3.41 5.19
N GLU A 80 -44.58 3.00 4.55
CA GLU A 80 -45.56 2.06 5.14
C GLU A 80 -44.95 0.68 5.30
N ILE A 81 -44.12 0.23 4.33
CA ILE A 81 -43.45 -1.07 4.39
C ILE A 81 -42.49 -1.10 5.58
N VAL A 82 -41.69 -0.05 5.75
CA VAL A 82 -40.71 0.05 6.84
C VAL A 82 -41.38 0.23 8.21
N ALA A 83 -42.48 1.03 8.27
CA ALA A 83 -43.17 1.32 9.53
C ALA A 83 -44.03 0.15 10.04
N GLN A 84 -44.53 -0.73 9.16
CA GLN A 84 -45.40 -1.85 9.54
C GLN A 84 -44.67 -3.11 10.02
N ASP A 85 -43.36 -3.22 9.72
CA ASP A 85 -42.55 -4.32 10.25
C ASP A 85 -41.39 -3.85 11.14
N PRO A 86 -41.66 -3.42 12.38
CA PRO A 86 -40.63 -3.03 13.33
C PRO A 86 -39.71 -4.19 13.72
N SER A 87 -39.96 -5.39 13.23
CA SER A 87 -39.10 -6.56 13.45
C SER A 87 -37.78 -6.51 12.65
N TRP A 88 -37.69 -5.66 11.64
CA TRP A 88 -36.45 -5.41 10.90
C TRP A 88 -35.73 -4.18 11.45
N GLN A 89 -34.58 -4.39 12.04
CA GLN A 89 -33.75 -3.34 12.63
C GLN A 89 -32.42 -3.24 11.91
N LEU A 90 -32.10 -2.04 11.42
CA LEU A 90 -30.74 -1.74 10.95
C LEU A 90 -29.85 -1.58 12.18
N VAL A 91 -28.95 -2.52 12.39
CA VAL A 91 -28.05 -2.55 13.56
C VAL A 91 -26.74 -1.83 13.27
N ASN A 92 -26.18 -2.06 12.09
CA ASN A 92 -24.90 -1.47 11.72
C ASN A 92 -24.78 -1.29 10.20
N ALA A 93 -23.86 -0.39 9.79
CA ALA A 93 -23.52 -0.18 8.39
C ALA A 93 -22.03 0.19 8.26
N TRP A 94 -21.24 -0.72 7.67
CA TRP A 94 -19.79 -0.54 7.51
C TRP A 94 -19.41 -0.10 6.10
N PRO A 95 -18.29 0.62 5.90
CA PRO A 95 -17.63 0.69 4.62
C PRO A 95 -17.26 -0.73 4.14
N TYR A 96 -17.55 -1.06 2.90
CA TYR A 96 -17.35 -2.43 2.42
C TYR A 96 -16.62 -2.52 1.08
N GLY A 97 -16.84 -1.56 0.19
CA GLY A 97 -16.35 -1.67 -1.18
C GLY A 97 -14.84 -1.68 -1.32
N ASP A 98 -14.11 -0.96 -0.48
CA ASP A 98 -12.65 -0.96 -0.44
C ASP A 98 -12.12 -2.32 0.02
N LEU A 99 -12.70 -2.87 1.07
CA LEU A 99 -12.39 -4.22 1.56
C LEU A 99 -12.73 -5.31 0.51
N TYR A 100 -13.89 -5.20 -0.11
CA TYR A 100 -14.33 -6.12 -1.17
C TYR A 100 -13.35 -6.15 -2.34
N VAL A 101 -12.86 -4.99 -2.76
CA VAL A 101 -11.85 -4.89 -3.82
C VAL A 101 -10.52 -5.47 -3.39
N LEU A 102 -10.05 -5.15 -2.17
CA LEU A 102 -8.80 -5.74 -1.66
C LEU A 102 -8.88 -7.26 -1.56
N GLU A 103 -10.01 -7.81 -1.11
CA GLU A 103 -10.25 -9.26 -1.07
C GLU A 103 -10.21 -9.86 -2.48
N ALA A 104 -10.88 -9.23 -3.44
CA ALA A 104 -10.89 -9.71 -4.82
C ALA A 104 -9.47 -9.68 -5.44
N LEU A 105 -8.69 -8.62 -5.21
CA LEU A 105 -7.31 -8.53 -5.66
C LEU A 105 -6.41 -9.56 -4.96
N TRP A 106 -6.61 -9.78 -3.66
CA TRP A 106 -5.91 -10.81 -2.89
C TRP A 106 -6.08 -12.20 -3.50
N GLN A 107 -7.30 -12.52 -3.90
CA GLN A 107 -7.60 -13.79 -4.58
C GLN A 107 -7.06 -13.81 -6.01
N GLN A 108 -7.26 -12.75 -6.80
CA GLN A 108 -6.79 -12.69 -8.19
C GLN A 108 -5.27 -12.82 -8.31
N LEU A 109 -4.52 -12.23 -7.39
CA LEU A 109 -3.07 -12.34 -7.32
C LEU A 109 -2.59 -13.69 -6.76
N GLY A 110 -3.50 -14.54 -6.29
CA GLY A 110 -3.19 -15.83 -5.70
C GLY A 110 -2.42 -15.73 -4.38
N ILE A 111 -2.58 -14.63 -3.62
CA ILE A 111 -1.86 -14.45 -2.35
C ILE A 111 -2.34 -15.48 -1.33
N ALA A 112 -3.64 -15.76 -1.30
CA ALA A 112 -4.22 -16.79 -0.43
C ALA A 112 -3.60 -18.17 -0.69
N GLU A 113 -3.47 -18.55 -1.96
CA GLU A 113 -2.88 -19.83 -2.37
C GLU A 113 -1.41 -19.91 -2.00
N VAL A 114 -0.64 -18.84 -2.24
CA VAL A 114 0.79 -18.80 -1.86
C VAL A 114 0.97 -18.96 -0.35
N ILE A 115 0.12 -18.33 0.45
CA ILE A 115 0.14 -18.49 1.91
C ILE A 115 -0.26 -19.92 2.30
N ALA A 116 -1.29 -20.50 1.67
CA ALA A 116 -1.71 -21.87 1.92
C ALA A 116 -0.61 -22.88 1.56
N GLU A 117 0.09 -22.67 0.46
CA GLU A 117 1.25 -23.47 0.07
C GLU A 117 2.41 -23.36 1.09
N ALA A 118 2.68 -22.14 1.58
CA ALA A 118 3.70 -21.91 2.61
C ALA A 118 3.32 -22.51 3.96
N LEU A 119 2.03 -22.56 4.30
CA LEU A 119 1.51 -23.26 5.48
C LEU A 119 1.76 -24.79 5.38
N GLY A 120 1.58 -25.36 4.18
CA GLY A 120 1.79 -26.78 3.94
C GLY A 120 0.97 -27.65 4.90
N ARG A 121 1.67 -28.50 5.71
CA ARG A 121 1.03 -29.38 6.72
C ARG A 121 1.00 -28.77 8.13
N ARG A 122 1.48 -27.54 8.32
CA ARG A 122 1.46 -26.89 9.64
C ARG A 122 0.02 -26.63 10.07
N LYS A 123 -0.31 -27.00 11.30
CA LYS A 123 -1.64 -26.75 11.88
C LYS A 123 -1.58 -25.56 12.83
N PHE A 124 -2.46 -24.62 12.61
CA PHE A 124 -2.72 -23.51 13.49
C PHE A 124 -4.16 -23.64 14.03
N ASP A 125 -4.41 -23.12 15.21
CA ASP A 125 -5.71 -23.05 15.87
C ASP A 125 -6.56 -21.87 15.39
N PHE A 126 -6.07 -21.13 14.41
CA PHE A 126 -6.74 -19.97 13.80
C PHE A 126 -6.41 -19.87 12.30
N PRO A 127 -7.21 -19.15 11.51
CA PRO A 127 -6.98 -18.97 10.08
C PRO A 127 -5.86 -17.95 9.83
N VAL A 128 -4.62 -18.41 9.64
CA VAL A 128 -3.41 -17.59 9.45
C VAL A 128 -3.56 -16.66 8.24
N GLU A 129 -4.07 -17.17 7.13
CA GLU A 129 -4.26 -16.41 5.90
C GLU A 129 -5.25 -15.24 6.13
N ARG A 130 -6.36 -15.47 6.83
CA ARG A 130 -7.32 -14.41 7.18
C ARG A 130 -6.72 -13.36 8.12
N ALA A 131 -5.89 -13.77 9.06
CA ALA A 131 -5.17 -12.85 9.95
C ALA A 131 -4.19 -11.96 9.16
N LEU A 132 -3.48 -12.53 8.18
CA LEU A 132 -2.59 -11.77 7.29
C LEU A 132 -3.38 -10.80 6.40
N PHE A 133 -4.45 -11.28 5.76
CA PHE A 133 -5.32 -10.41 4.96
C PHE A 133 -5.87 -9.25 5.79
N ALA A 134 -6.40 -9.50 6.97
CA ALA A 134 -6.94 -8.46 7.86
C ALA A 134 -5.88 -7.39 8.18
N MET A 135 -4.64 -7.80 8.48
CA MET A 135 -3.55 -6.86 8.75
C MET A 135 -3.11 -6.06 7.52
N VAL A 136 -3.08 -6.69 6.33
CA VAL A 136 -2.74 -6.02 5.07
C VAL A 136 -3.84 -5.05 4.65
N ALA A 137 -5.11 -5.47 4.73
CA ALA A 137 -6.26 -4.61 4.45
C ALA A 137 -6.32 -3.40 5.42
N ASN A 138 -6.04 -3.63 6.71
CA ASN A 138 -5.91 -2.54 7.68
C ASN A 138 -4.82 -1.53 7.26
N ARG A 139 -3.67 -2.00 6.74
CA ARG A 139 -2.62 -1.11 6.24
C ARG A 139 -3.09 -0.25 5.05
N ALA A 140 -3.79 -0.84 4.11
CA ALA A 140 -4.29 -0.14 2.92
C ALA A 140 -5.46 0.82 3.22
N CYS A 141 -6.34 0.47 4.18
CA CYS A 141 -7.57 1.24 4.46
C CYS A 141 -7.42 2.22 5.63
N ALA A 142 -6.79 1.80 6.73
CA ALA A 142 -6.77 2.51 8.01
C ALA A 142 -5.50 2.25 8.82
N GLY A 143 -4.33 2.31 8.20
CA GLY A 143 -3.05 1.91 8.78
C GLY A 143 -2.88 2.29 10.25
N SER A 144 -2.82 1.27 11.13
CA SER A 144 -2.81 1.42 12.59
C SER A 144 -1.92 0.39 13.28
N SER A 145 -1.80 0.45 14.62
CA SER A 145 -1.13 -0.60 15.41
C SER A 145 -1.91 -1.92 15.32
N LYS A 146 -1.26 -3.05 15.65
CA LYS A 146 -1.96 -4.35 15.67
C LYS A 146 -3.01 -4.42 16.77
N LEU A 147 -2.75 -3.72 17.89
CA LEU A 147 -3.73 -3.60 18.98
C LEU A 147 -4.97 -2.86 18.49
N TYR A 148 -4.84 -1.68 17.90
CA TYR A 148 -5.97 -0.92 17.35
C TYR A 148 -6.67 -1.68 16.21
N CYS A 149 -5.91 -2.36 15.34
CA CYS A 149 -6.45 -3.22 14.29
C CYS A 149 -7.37 -4.30 14.87
N TYR A 150 -6.98 -4.92 16.00
CA TYR A 150 -7.79 -5.94 16.66
C TYR A 150 -8.96 -5.33 17.46
N GLU A 151 -8.69 -4.40 18.39
CA GLU A 151 -9.68 -3.92 19.37
C GLU A 151 -10.74 -3.02 18.76
N GLN A 152 -10.36 -2.20 17.75
CA GLN A 152 -11.27 -1.22 17.16
C GLN A 152 -11.66 -1.61 15.74
N TRP A 153 -10.69 -1.71 14.84
CA TRP A 153 -10.98 -1.81 13.42
C TRP A 153 -11.70 -3.11 13.04
N LEU A 154 -11.24 -4.28 13.53
CA LEU A 154 -11.88 -5.57 13.27
C LEU A 154 -13.20 -5.75 14.02
N GLN A 155 -13.36 -5.12 15.19
CA GLN A 155 -14.57 -5.28 16.01
C GLN A 155 -15.68 -4.32 15.57
N GLU A 156 -15.33 -3.06 15.22
CA GLU A 156 -16.30 -1.99 15.07
C GLU A 156 -16.38 -1.44 13.63
N ASP A 157 -15.23 -1.31 12.92
CA ASP A 157 -15.17 -0.52 11.69
C ASP A 157 -15.42 -1.34 10.42
N VAL A 158 -15.20 -2.66 10.47
CA VAL A 158 -15.28 -3.50 9.28
C VAL A 158 -15.81 -4.90 9.59
N ARG A 159 -16.23 -5.61 8.53
CA ARG A 159 -16.50 -7.05 8.60
C ARG A 159 -15.66 -7.78 7.56
N ILE A 160 -14.85 -8.73 8.01
CA ILE A 160 -14.04 -9.62 7.16
C ILE A 160 -14.50 -11.05 7.40
N ALA A 161 -15.02 -11.71 6.37
CA ALA A 161 -15.45 -13.09 6.47
C ALA A 161 -14.29 -14.01 6.86
N GLY A 162 -14.51 -14.87 7.84
CA GLY A 162 -13.52 -15.78 8.39
C GLY A 162 -12.52 -15.15 9.36
N ALA A 163 -12.70 -13.86 9.71
CA ALA A 163 -11.87 -13.15 10.69
C ALA A 163 -12.60 -12.89 12.01
N GLU A 164 -13.85 -13.33 12.17
CA GLU A 164 -14.74 -13.00 13.29
C GLU A 164 -14.20 -13.47 14.65
N HIS A 165 -13.42 -14.54 14.65
CA HIS A 165 -12.88 -15.15 15.87
C HIS A 165 -11.38 -14.90 16.06
N LEU A 166 -10.80 -14.01 15.24
CA LEU A 166 -9.40 -13.63 15.42
C LEU A 166 -9.21 -12.89 16.75
N GLN A 167 -8.07 -13.17 17.37
CA GLN A 167 -7.62 -12.50 18.58
C GLN A 167 -6.27 -11.82 18.35
N LEU A 168 -5.90 -10.89 19.22
CA LEU A 168 -4.65 -10.14 19.08
C LEU A 168 -3.41 -11.04 18.95
N HIS A 169 -3.33 -12.11 19.74
CA HIS A 169 -2.20 -13.04 19.68
C HIS A 169 -2.15 -13.82 18.35
N HIS A 170 -3.30 -14.05 17.69
CA HIS A 170 -3.36 -14.65 16.35
C HIS A 170 -2.69 -13.75 15.32
N LEU A 171 -2.89 -12.43 15.42
CA LEU A 171 -2.22 -11.47 14.53
C LEU A 171 -0.69 -11.54 14.68
N TYR A 172 -0.20 -11.60 15.93
CA TYR A 172 1.24 -11.72 16.17
C TYR A 172 1.82 -13.05 15.68
N ARG A 173 1.12 -14.18 15.91
CA ARG A 173 1.55 -15.49 15.41
C ARG A 173 1.54 -15.58 13.89
N ALA A 174 0.58 -14.91 13.24
CA ALA A 174 0.56 -14.79 11.78
C ALA A 174 1.74 -13.95 11.26
N MET A 175 2.15 -12.90 11.98
CA MET A 175 3.36 -12.14 11.65
C MET A 175 4.62 -13.00 11.77
N ASP A 176 4.72 -13.80 12.83
CA ASP A 176 5.86 -14.71 13.03
C ASP A 176 5.95 -15.71 11.87
N PHE A 177 4.81 -16.29 11.44
CA PHE A 177 4.73 -17.16 10.27
C PHE A 177 5.13 -16.45 8.97
N LEU A 178 4.66 -15.23 8.74
CA LEU A 178 4.99 -14.45 7.54
C LEU A 178 6.49 -14.21 7.43
N GLU A 179 7.14 -13.83 8.52
CA GLU A 179 8.58 -13.58 8.53
C GLU A 179 9.41 -14.84 8.29
N GLU A 180 9.00 -15.97 8.87
CA GLU A 180 9.66 -17.25 8.64
C GLU A 180 9.64 -17.68 7.16
N ASN A 181 8.59 -17.32 6.43
CA ASN A 181 8.35 -17.72 5.04
C ASN A 181 8.46 -16.57 4.04
N GLN A 182 8.93 -15.39 4.47
CA GLN A 182 8.96 -14.16 3.67
C GLN A 182 9.54 -14.36 2.28
N GLU A 183 10.73 -14.93 2.19
CA GLU A 183 11.46 -15.08 0.92
C GLU A 183 10.68 -15.95 -0.07
N ALA A 184 10.19 -17.10 0.37
CA ALA A 184 9.42 -18.02 -0.48
C ALA A 184 8.07 -17.40 -0.92
N ILE A 185 7.42 -16.63 -0.04
CA ILE A 185 6.15 -15.93 -0.36
C ILE A 185 6.42 -14.84 -1.39
N GLU A 186 7.42 -13.97 -1.18
CA GLU A 186 7.76 -12.90 -2.12
C GLU A 186 8.16 -13.43 -3.49
N GLU A 187 8.99 -14.47 -3.55
CA GLU A 187 9.43 -15.09 -4.79
C GLU A 187 8.24 -15.63 -5.61
N ARG A 188 7.34 -16.37 -4.97
CA ARG A 188 6.16 -16.93 -5.65
C ARG A 188 5.20 -15.84 -6.11
N LEU A 189 4.98 -14.82 -5.28
CA LEU A 189 4.13 -13.68 -5.65
C LEU A 189 4.72 -12.91 -6.82
N TYR A 190 6.03 -12.71 -6.83
CA TYR A 190 6.70 -12.07 -7.95
C TYR A 190 6.47 -12.81 -9.27
N TYR A 191 6.68 -14.13 -9.31
CA TYR A 191 6.46 -14.91 -10.54
C TYR A 191 5.00 -14.91 -10.98
N ARG A 192 4.06 -15.05 -10.05
CA ARG A 192 2.61 -14.96 -10.36
C ARG A 192 2.22 -13.59 -10.92
N LEU A 193 2.74 -12.53 -10.33
CA LEU A 193 2.48 -11.16 -10.78
C LEU A 193 3.07 -10.92 -12.18
N ALA A 194 4.29 -11.38 -12.42
CA ALA A 194 4.96 -11.24 -13.71
C ALA A 194 4.19 -11.96 -14.82
N ASP A 195 3.67 -13.16 -14.54
CA ASP A 195 2.84 -13.94 -15.46
C ASP A 195 1.47 -13.28 -15.68
N LEU A 196 0.76 -12.94 -14.60
CA LEU A 196 -0.60 -12.38 -14.64
C LEU A 196 -0.68 -11.05 -15.39
N LEU A 197 0.32 -10.18 -15.21
CA LEU A 197 0.36 -8.85 -15.82
C LEU A 197 1.23 -8.79 -17.07
N ASN A 198 1.75 -9.93 -17.56
CA ASN A 198 2.72 -9.99 -18.64
C ASN A 198 3.86 -8.98 -18.46
N LEU A 199 4.40 -8.92 -17.24
CA LEU A 199 5.47 -7.96 -16.92
C LEU A 199 6.77 -8.40 -17.57
N ASP A 200 7.25 -7.61 -18.49
CA ASP A 200 8.61 -7.73 -19.01
C ASP A 200 9.55 -7.11 -17.97
N VAL A 201 10.11 -7.94 -17.08
CA VAL A 201 10.99 -7.43 -16.02
C VAL A 201 12.41 -7.31 -16.56
N ASP A 202 12.58 -6.34 -17.44
CA ASP A 202 13.86 -5.94 -18.01
C ASP A 202 14.66 -5.00 -17.07
N LEU A 203 13.96 -4.27 -16.20
CA LEU A 203 14.50 -3.26 -15.29
C LEU A 203 14.06 -3.52 -13.85
N VAL A 204 15.00 -3.45 -12.91
CA VAL A 204 14.75 -3.47 -11.47
C VAL A 204 15.32 -2.20 -10.84
N PHE A 205 14.45 -1.38 -10.28
CA PHE A 205 14.81 -0.15 -9.56
C PHE A 205 15.01 -0.48 -8.09
N TYR A 206 16.17 -0.16 -7.55
CA TYR A 206 16.49 -0.40 -6.15
C TYR A 206 16.88 0.90 -5.45
N ASP A 207 16.27 1.14 -4.31
CA ASP A 207 16.64 2.22 -3.39
C ASP A 207 16.43 1.79 -1.94
N THR A 208 16.99 2.59 -1.03
CA THR A 208 16.86 2.37 0.41
C THR A 208 16.26 3.59 1.10
N THR A 209 15.61 3.35 2.22
CA THR A 209 15.14 4.41 3.09
C THR A 209 15.45 4.10 4.55
N SER A 210 15.52 5.12 5.41
CA SER A 210 15.62 4.93 6.85
C SER A 210 14.27 5.10 7.54
N LEU A 211 14.05 4.30 8.58
CA LEU A 211 12.88 4.31 9.43
C LEU A 211 13.34 4.43 10.88
N HIS A 212 13.05 5.56 11.54
CA HIS A 212 13.44 5.80 12.92
C HIS A 212 12.38 5.32 13.91
N PHE A 213 12.83 5.07 15.13
CA PHE A 213 12.00 4.70 16.28
C PHE A 213 12.03 5.85 17.28
N GLU A 214 10.89 6.12 17.91
CA GLU A 214 10.79 7.11 19.00
C GLU A 214 11.20 6.44 20.33
N VAL A 215 12.46 6.03 20.41
CA VAL A 215 13.09 5.42 21.59
C VAL A 215 14.51 5.94 21.72
N ASP A 216 15.02 6.00 22.96
CA ASP A 216 16.35 6.52 23.21
C ASP A 216 17.46 5.48 23.02
N GLU A 217 17.15 4.20 23.26
CA GLU A 217 18.14 3.13 23.25
C GLU A 217 18.16 2.36 21.94
N ALA A 218 19.38 2.16 21.42
CA ALA A 218 19.64 1.29 20.29
C ALA A 218 19.78 -0.18 20.76
N ASP A 219 19.49 -1.13 19.86
CA ASP A 219 19.75 -2.54 20.14
C ASP A 219 21.27 -2.79 20.25
N THR A 220 21.70 -3.45 21.32
CA THR A 220 23.11 -3.77 21.56
C THR A 220 23.46 -5.20 21.17
N VAL A 221 22.50 -6.11 21.21
CA VAL A 221 22.67 -7.55 21.03
C VAL A 221 21.81 -8.04 19.87
N ALA A 222 22.30 -9.05 19.14
CA ALA A 222 21.51 -9.80 18.16
C ALA A 222 20.38 -10.57 18.87
N GLN A 223 19.22 -10.67 18.22
CA GLN A 223 18.05 -11.35 18.76
C GLN A 223 17.64 -12.48 17.82
N TYR A 224 16.93 -13.47 18.35
CA TYR A 224 16.38 -14.58 17.59
C TYR A 224 14.87 -14.39 17.38
N GLY A 225 14.39 -14.80 16.21
CA GLY A 225 12.97 -14.69 15.85
C GLY A 225 12.06 -15.57 16.69
N SER A 226 12.49 -16.80 16.97
CA SER A 226 11.81 -17.73 17.87
C SER A 226 12.81 -18.41 18.80
N GLN A 227 12.32 -18.96 19.92
CA GLN A 227 13.16 -19.73 20.86
C GLN A 227 13.36 -21.21 20.43
N GLN A 228 12.83 -21.61 19.28
CA GLN A 228 12.96 -22.98 18.78
C GLN A 228 14.34 -23.24 18.17
N ALA A 229 14.84 -24.45 18.32
CA ALA A 229 16.09 -24.87 17.69
C ALA A 229 15.99 -24.74 16.16
N GLY A 230 16.96 -24.06 15.54
CA GLY A 230 16.95 -23.76 14.10
C GLY A 230 16.27 -22.46 13.69
N ALA A 231 15.80 -21.67 14.64
CA ALA A 231 15.18 -20.36 14.36
C ALA A 231 16.18 -19.39 13.71
N LYS A 232 15.66 -18.55 12.81
CA LYS A 232 16.42 -17.49 12.13
C LYS A 232 16.96 -16.49 13.16
N ALA A 233 18.26 -16.26 13.13
CA ALA A 233 18.90 -15.24 13.96
C ALA A 233 18.79 -13.87 13.28
N TYR A 234 18.50 -12.84 14.06
CA TYR A 234 18.42 -11.47 13.59
C TYR A 234 19.55 -10.63 14.19
N PRO A 235 20.20 -9.77 13.39
CA PRO A 235 21.12 -8.78 13.95
C PRO A 235 20.37 -7.78 14.81
N ALA A 236 21.08 -7.03 15.62
CA ALA A 236 20.53 -5.87 16.31
C ALA A 236 20.08 -4.83 15.25
N LEU A 237 18.78 -4.68 15.03
CA LEU A 237 18.23 -3.89 13.92
C LEU A 237 18.20 -2.39 14.22
N ARG A 238 17.74 -2.01 15.42
CA ARG A 238 17.60 -0.61 15.81
C ARG A 238 18.97 -0.04 16.19
N LYS A 239 19.63 0.59 15.23
CA LYS A 239 20.96 1.21 15.39
C LYS A 239 20.91 2.68 15.02
N ARG A 240 21.70 3.50 15.69
CA ARG A 240 21.93 4.88 15.25
C ARG A 240 22.81 4.89 14.02
N GLY A 241 22.46 5.70 13.03
CA GLY A 241 23.16 5.81 11.77
C GLY A 241 22.78 7.09 11.05
N LYS A 242 23.35 7.32 9.89
CA LYS A 242 23.01 8.49 9.06
C LYS A 242 21.57 8.38 8.56
N SER A 243 20.70 9.21 9.09
CA SER A 243 19.27 9.19 8.75
C SER A 243 18.99 9.92 7.44
N LYS A 244 18.23 9.28 6.56
CA LYS A 244 17.69 9.94 5.35
C LYS A 244 16.55 10.93 5.68
N ASN A 245 16.07 10.93 6.93
CA ASN A 245 14.99 11.79 7.38
C ASN A 245 15.47 12.89 8.36
N GLY A 246 16.78 13.07 8.55
CA GLY A 246 17.36 14.09 9.44
C GLY A 246 17.21 13.78 10.94
N ARG A 247 16.95 12.52 11.32
CA ARG A 247 16.82 12.04 12.70
C ARG A 247 18.00 11.15 13.08
N ASP A 248 19.21 11.72 13.02
CA ASP A 248 20.45 11.02 13.40
C ASP A 248 20.53 10.77 14.93
N ASP A 249 19.69 11.46 15.69
CA ASP A 249 19.52 11.35 17.14
C ASP A 249 18.81 10.06 17.57
N ALA A 250 17.96 9.49 16.72
CA ALA A 250 17.12 8.35 17.04
C ALA A 250 17.64 7.04 16.44
N PRO A 251 17.46 5.89 17.14
CA PRO A 251 17.67 4.59 16.55
C PRO A 251 16.79 4.39 15.33
N GLN A 252 17.31 3.76 14.30
CA GLN A 252 16.62 3.52 13.03
C GLN A 252 16.92 2.14 12.49
N LEU A 253 16.22 1.76 11.44
CA LEU A 253 16.58 0.67 10.54
C LEU A 253 16.65 1.20 9.11
N VAL A 254 17.30 0.46 8.24
CA VAL A 254 17.35 0.74 6.80
C VAL A 254 16.53 -0.31 6.08
N ILE A 255 15.63 0.14 5.20
CA ILE A 255 14.82 -0.75 4.34
C ILE A 255 15.28 -0.56 2.91
N GLY A 256 15.58 -1.68 2.23
CA GLY A 256 15.77 -1.74 0.79
C GLY A 256 14.49 -2.19 0.10
N LEU A 257 14.17 -1.62 -1.05
CA LEU A 257 13.04 -2.02 -1.87
C LEU A 257 13.46 -2.09 -3.34
N ALA A 258 13.14 -3.21 -3.97
CA ALA A 258 13.24 -3.39 -5.40
C ALA A 258 11.85 -3.34 -6.02
N VAL A 259 11.67 -2.56 -7.10
CA VAL A 259 10.42 -2.43 -7.83
C VAL A 259 10.64 -2.61 -9.34
N THR A 260 9.60 -3.01 -10.05
CA THR A 260 9.57 -3.07 -11.51
C THR A 260 9.45 -1.66 -12.12
N ARG A 261 9.52 -1.55 -13.46
CA ARG A 261 9.26 -0.33 -14.23
C ARG A 261 7.91 0.31 -13.89
N ASP A 262 6.89 -0.49 -13.63
CA ASP A 262 5.55 -0.02 -13.31
C ASP A 262 5.35 0.27 -11.81
N GLY A 263 6.39 0.08 -11.01
CA GLY A 263 6.38 0.37 -9.58
C GLY A 263 5.84 -0.75 -8.70
N PHE A 264 5.66 -1.96 -9.24
CA PHE A 264 5.28 -3.13 -8.45
C PHE A 264 6.45 -3.60 -7.59
N PRO A 265 6.24 -3.85 -6.28
CA PRO A 265 7.29 -4.37 -5.42
C PRO A 265 7.70 -5.79 -5.85
N VAL A 266 9.00 -6.00 -6.00
CA VAL A 266 9.62 -7.29 -6.32
C VAL A 266 10.08 -7.97 -5.04
N ARG A 267 10.92 -7.29 -4.28
CA ARG A 267 11.49 -7.79 -3.01
C ARG A 267 11.86 -6.64 -2.10
N HIS A 268 11.81 -6.88 -0.80
CA HIS A 268 12.31 -5.94 0.19
C HIS A 268 13.33 -6.58 1.14
N TRP A 269 14.14 -5.73 1.78
CA TRP A 269 15.16 -6.11 2.76
C TRP A 269 15.07 -5.18 3.96
N VAL A 270 15.36 -5.74 5.14
CA VAL A 270 15.48 -4.97 6.38
C VAL A 270 16.91 -5.11 6.90
N PHE A 271 17.59 -3.99 7.03
CA PHE A 271 18.97 -3.91 7.47
C PHE A 271 19.09 -3.16 8.79
N PRO A 272 20.15 -3.40 9.59
CA PRO A 272 20.48 -2.56 10.74
C PRO A 272 20.58 -1.08 10.39
N GLY A 273 20.18 -0.21 11.32
CA GLY A 273 20.08 1.23 11.09
C GLY A 273 21.38 1.96 10.77
N ASN A 274 22.52 1.34 11.06
CA ASN A 274 23.84 1.85 10.70
C ASN A 274 24.37 1.33 9.35
N THR A 275 23.53 0.59 8.60
CA THR A 275 23.89 0.09 7.27
C THR A 275 23.99 1.24 6.28
N VAL A 276 25.04 1.24 5.46
CA VAL A 276 25.26 2.23 4.40
C VAL A 276 24.83 1.64 3.07
N ASP A 277 24.18 2.43 2.21
CA ASP A 277 23.60 1.97 0.93
C ASP A 277 24.59 1.15 0.08
N VAL A 278 25.85 1.59 0.04
CA VAL A 278 26.91 0.91 -0.72
C VAL A 278 27.11 -0.55 -0.29
N THR A 279 26.85 -0.89 0.95
CA THR A 279 27.07 -2.25 1.48
C THR A 279 25.91 -3.21 1.17
N THR A 280 24.72 -2.69 0.85
CA THR A 280 23.53 -3.50 0.57
C THR A 280 23.57 -4.18 -0.80
N VAL A 281 24.24 -3.57 -1.78
CA VAL A 281 24.23 -4.00 -3.19
C VAL A 281 24.68 -5.45 -3.39
N LYS A 282 25.69 -5.90 -2.64
CA LYS A 282 26.20 -7.26 -2.76
C LYS A 282 25.14 -8.30 -2.39
N GLN A 283 24.45 -8.11 -1.28
CA GLN A 283 23.38 -9.00 -0.83
C GLN A 283 22.19 -8.97 -1.81
N VAL A 284 21.71 -7.77 -2.12
CA VAL A 284 20.59 -7.57 -3.05
C VAL A 284 20.84 -8.26 -4.40
N LYS A 285 22.05 -8.09 -4.98
CA LYS A 285 22.40 -8.74 -6.25
C LYS A 285 22.46 -10.26 -6.13
N ALA A 286 22.95 -10.79 -5.01
CA ALA A 286 22.99 -12.24 -4.76
C ALA A 286 21.57 -12.83 -4.69
N ASP A 287 20.69 -12.16 -3.95
CA ASP A 287 19.31 -12.59 -3.76
C ASP A 287 18.49 -12.52 -5.06
N LEU A 288 18.60 -11.41 -5.81
CA LEU A 288 17.96 -11.28 -7.14
C LEU A 288 18.48 -12.31 -8.14
N LYS A 289 19.76 -12.68 -8.06
CA LYS A 289 20.32 -13.77 -8.88
C LYS A 289 19.65 -15.11 -8.54
N GLY A 290 19.39 -15.39 -7.27
CA GLY A 290 18.64 -16.57 -6.82
C GLY A 290 17.29 -16.71 -7.51
N TRP A 291 16.62 -15.60 -7.77
CA TRP A 291 15.32 -15.52 -8.46
C TRP A 291 15.43 -15.41 -9.99
N HIS A 292 16.55 -15.80 -10.59
CA HIS A 292 16.81 -15.69 -12.03
C HIS A 292 16.73 -14.27 -12.62
N LEU A 293 16.72 -13.23 -11.79
CA LEU A 293 16.71 -11.82 -12.19
C LEU A 293 18.12 -11.27 -12.48
N ASN A 294 19.10 -12.14 -12.74
CA ASN A 294 20.48 -11.72 -12.98
C ASN A 294 20.65 -10.88 -14.25
N ARG A 295 19.80 -11.10 -15.27
CA ARG A 295 19.85 -10.40 -16.55
C ARG A 295 19.09 -9.08 -16.54
N CYS A 296 18.27 -8.83 -15.52
CA CYS A 296 17.58 -7.55 -15.37
C CYS A 296 18.60 -6.41 -15.20
N LEU A 297 18.32 -5.30 -15.83
CA LEU A 297 19.09 -4.09 -15.73
C LEU A 297 18.86 -3.46 -14.34
N PHE A 298 19.88 -3.46 -13.52
CA PHE A 298 19.82 -2.90 -12.17
C PHE A 298 19.96 -1.37 -12.21
N VAL A 299 18.97 -0.66 -11.71
CA VAL A 299 18.99 0.81 -11.64
C VAL A 299 19.08 1.26 -10.19
N GLY A 300 20.07 2.09 -9.86
CA GLY A 300 20.29 2.56 -8.50
C GLY A 300 20.90 3.96 -8.42
N ASP A 301 20.88 4.51 -7.20
CA ASP A 301 21.35 5.87 -6.93
C ASP A 301 22.88 5.96 -6.67
N ALA A 302 23.38 7.18 -6.63
CA ALA A 302 24.79 7.52 -6.40
C ALA A 302 25.36 7.00 -5.07
N GLY A 303 24.51 6.80 -4.06
CA GLY A 303 24.89 6.21 -2.79
C GLY A 303 25.41 4.78 -2.87
N MET A 304 25.11 4.08 -3.97
CA MET A 304 25.45 2.68 -4.18
C MET A 304 26.74 2.48 -4.97
N VAL A 305 27.36 3.56 -5.47
CA VAL A 305 28.53 3.50 -6.35
C VAL A 305 29.80 3.23 -5.58
N SER A 306 30.47 2.13 -5.91
CA SER A 306 31.86 1.82 -5.55
C SER A 306 32.47 0.89 -6.59
N ALA A 307 33.80 0.85 -6.71
CA ALA A 307 34.49 -0.06 -7.63
C ALA A 307 34.10 -1.53 -7.39
N ALA A 308 33.93 -1.93 -6.12
CA ALA A 308 33.51 -3.27 -5.74
C ALA A 308 32.06 -3.56 -6.22
N ASN A 309 31.15 -2.60 -6.07
CA ASN A 309 29.75 -2.75 -6.48
C ASN A 309 29.62 -2.81 -8.00
N LEU A 310 30.34 -1.95 -8.74
CA LEU A 310 30.36 -2.02 -10.21
C LEU A 310 30.80 -3.41 -10.68
N LYS A 311 31.87 -3.97 -10.08
CA LYS A 311 32.33 -5.34 -10.36
C LYS A 311 31.28 -6.39 -9.98
N THR A 312 30.60 -6.23 -8.86
CA THR A 312 29.55 -7.17 -8.40
C THR A 312 28.35 -7.16 -9.34
N LEU A 313 27.90 -5.98 -9.75
CA LEU A 313 26.76 -5.81 -10.65
C LEU A 313 27.04 -6.37 -12.06
N SER A 314 28.28 -6.27 -12.54
CA SER A 314 28.70 -6.78 -13.85
C SER A 314 28.91 -8.29 -13.90
N ARG A 315 29.05 -8.98 -12.77
CA ARG A 315 29.34 -10.41 -12.72
C ARG A 315 28.21 -11.23 -13.35
N GLY A 316 28.59 -12.27 -14.13
CA GLY A 316 27.66 -13.22 -14.74
C GLY A 316 26.72 -12.57 -15.76
N GLY A 317 27.20 -11.57 -16.51
CA GLY A 317 26.42 -10.87 -17.53
C GLY A 317 25.41 -9.87 -16.95
N GLY A 318 25.56 -9.49 -15.68
CA GLY A 318 24.71 -8.48 -15.06
C GLY A 318 24.92 -7.10 -15.68
N ARG A 319 23.83 -6.35 -15.79
CA ARG A 319 23.80 -4.99 -16.37
C ARG A 319 23.30 -3.99 -15.34
N TYR A 320 23.70 -2.74 -15.47
CA TYR A 320 23.26 -1.69 -14.55
C TYR A 320 23.21 -0.31 -15.20
N ILE A 321 22.39 0.58 -14.64
CA ILE A 321 22.43 2.03 -14.79
C ILE A 321 22.58 2.62 -13.39
N LEU A 322 23.65 3.36 -13.13
CA LEU A 322 23.89 4.01 -11.84
C LEU A 322 24.15 5.51 -12.02
N CYS A 323 23.55 6.32 -11.14
CA CYS A 323 23.93 7.71 -11.02
C CYS A 323 25.31 7.85 -10.39
N MET A 324 26.13 8.70 -10.93
CA MET A 324 27.49 8.93 -10.45
C MET A 324 27.55 10.12 -9.47
N PRO A 325 28.33 10.03 -8.37
CA PRO A 325 28.39 11.07 -7.36
C PRO A 325 29.23 12.26 -7.83
N ILE A 326 28.64 13.22 -8.54
CA ILE A 326 29.34 14.41 -9.07
C ILE A 326 29.53 15.52 -8.03
N HIS A 327 28.76 15.52 -6.96
CA HIS A 327 28.80 16.60 -5.94
C HIS A 327 29.90 16.44 -4.88
N ARG A 328 30.56 15.29 -4.82
CA ARG A 328 31.60 15.02 -3.80
C ARG A 328 33.01 15.43 -4.22
N GLY A 329 33.13 16.07 -5.41
CA GLY A 329 34.43 16.35 -6.02
C GLY A 329 35.14 15.03 -6.37
N GLY A 330 35.65 14.88 -7.53
CA GLY A 330 36.38 13.68 -7.92
C GLY A 330 36.71 13.68 -9.39
N GLU A 331 37.62 12.80 -9.72
CA GLU A 331 38.15 12.61 -11.07
C GLU A 331 37.02 12.46 -12.13
N ILE A 332 35.90 11.81 -11.76
CA ILE A 332 34.75 11.64 -12.69
C ILE A 332 34.06 12.97 -12.97
N ALA A 333 33.85 13.83 -11.98
CA ALA A 333 33.20 15.12 -12.20
C ALA A 333 34.03 16.01 -13.13
N GLU A 334 35.34 16.01 -12.97
CA GLU A 334 36.25 16.76 -13.84
C GLU A 334 36.41 16.09 -15.21
N ALA A 335 36.70 14.80 -15.23
CA ALA A 335 36.94 14.07 -16.47
C ALA A 335 35.71 13.99 -17.39
N VAL A 336 34.50 13.97 -16.84
CA VAL A 336 33.26 13.84 -17.61
C VAL A 336 32.62 15.18 -17.94
N LEU A 337 32.52 16.10 -16.96
CA LEU A 337 31.82 17.38 -17.18
C LEU A 337 32.61 18.40 -17.98
N THR A 338 33.94 18.30 -18.03
CA THR A 338 34.81 19.20 -18.81
C THR A 338 34.93 18.81 -20.25
N ARG A 339 34.64 17.55 -20.60
CA ARG A 339 34.75 17.12 -21.99
C ARG A 339 33.74 17.83 -22.91
N PRO A 340 34.18 18.28 -24.09
CA PRO A 340 33.27 18.87 -25.06
C PRO A 340 32.27 17.83 -25.58
N GLY A 341 31.14 18.29 -26.08
CA GLY A 341 30.08 17.45 -26.65
C GLY A 341 28.77 18.24 -26.77
N ARG A 342 27.98 17.90 -27.79
CA ARG A 342 26.68 18.53 -28.02
C ARG A 342 25.59 17.83 -27.17
N TYR A 343 24.77 18.64 -26.51
CA TYR A 343 23.56 18.14 -25.88
C TYR A 343 22.48 17.88 -26.93
N GLN A 344 21.78 16.75 -26.77
CA GLN A 344 20.59 16.37 -27.55
C GLN A 344 19.38 16.38 -26.64
N GLN A 345 18.26 16.93 -27.12
CA GLN A 345 16.99 16.90 -26.41
C GLN A 345 16.40 15.51 -26.56
N VAL A 346 16.08 14.84 -25.44
CA VAL A 346 15.51 13.48 -25.44
C VAL A 346 14.10 13.44 -24.81
N ALA A 347 13.77 14.41 -23.98
CA ALA A 347 12.42 14.59 -23.45
C ALA A 347 12.21 16.04 -23.02
N ASP A 348 10.99 16.41 -22.68
CA ASP A 348 10.71 17.73 -22.09
C ASP A 348 11.65 17.97 -20.91
N HIS A 349 12.38 19.07 -20.95
CA HIS A 349 13.34 19.48 -19.93
C HIS A 349 14.47 18.47 -19.64
N LEU A 350 14.79 17.57 -20.59
CA LEU A 350 15.89 16.63 -20.46
C LEU A 350 16.76 16.62 -21.69
N GLN A 351 18.00 17.05 -21.52
CA GLN A 351 19.05 17.03 -22.53
C GLN A 351 20.12 16.03 -22.10
N VAL A 352 20.71 15.32 -23.05
CA VAL A 352 21.76 14.34 -22.78
C VAL A 352 23.00 14.63 -23.65
N LYS A 353 24.15 14.32 -23.06
CA LYS A 353 25.45 14.37 -23.76
C LYS A 353 26.23 13.10 -23.42
N GLU A 354 26.61 12.34 -24.42
CA GLU A 354 27.45 11.17 -24.25
C GLU A 354 28.93 11.55 -24.13
N VAL A 355 29.61 10.92 -23.18
CA VAL A 355 31.03 11.14 -22.90
C VAL A 355 31.73 9.83 -22.66
N TRP A 356 32.84 9.61 -23.35
CA TRP A 356 33.72 8.47 -23.14
C TRP A 356 35.00 8.88 -22.41
N VAL A 357 35.38 8.13 -21.39
CA VAL A 357 36.56 8.38 -20.56
C VAL A 357 37.42 7.13 -20.49
N GLY A 358 38.73 7.27 -20.62
CA GLY A 358 39.69 6.16 -20.65
C GLY A 358 39.91 5.61 -22.04
N GLU A 359 40.84 4.65 -22.17
CA GLU A 359 41.24 4.00 -23.42
C GLU A 359 41.23 2.47 -23.27
N GLY A 360 41.03 1.76 -24.39
CA GLY A 360 41.00 0.29 -24.45
C GLY A 360 39.95 -0.30 -23.53
N GLU A 361 40.30 -1.35 -22.80
CA GLU A 361 39.40 -2.05 -21.85
C GLU A 361 38.99 -1.18 -20.66
N ARG A 362 39.67 -0.09 -20.36
CA ARG A 362 39.34 0.86 -19.32
C ARG A 362 38.40 1.96 -19.78
N ARG A 363 38.04 1.98 -21.07
CA ARG A 363 37.09 2.94 -21.61
C ARG A 363 35.72 2.75 -20.98
N ARG A 364 35.18 3.84 -20.42
CA ARG A 364 33.89 3.87 -19.77
C ARG A 364 32.98 4.91 -20.41
N ARG A 365 31.73 4.54 -20.56
CA ARG A 365 30.68 5.37 -21.14
C ARG A 365 29.90 6.07 -20.07
N TYR A 366 29.75 7.38 -20.18
CA TYR A 366 28.96 8.22 -19.28
C TYR A 366 27.96 9.03 -20.09
N VAL A 367 26.77 9.22 -19.53
CA VAL A 367 25.77 10.12 -20.09
C VAL A 367 25.55 11.26 -19.12
N VAL A 368 25.89 12.47 -19.51
CA VAL A 368 25.62 13.70 -18.76
C VAL A 368 24.21 14.13 -19.11
N CYS A 369 23.34 14.12 -18.12
CA CYS A 369 21.96 14.58 -18.22
C CYS A 369 21.87 16.01 -17.70
N HIS A 370 21.11 16.86 -18.38
CA HIS A 370 20.87 18.25 -18.00
C HIS A 370 19.40 18.60 -18.08
N ASN A 371 18.89 19.15 -16.99
CA ASN A 371 17.53 19.69 -16.90
C ASN A 371 17.59 21.21 -16.73
N PRO A 372 17.24 21.99 -17.77
CA PRO A 372 17.31 23.46 -17.73
C PRO A 372 16.36 24.09 -16.68
N GLN A 373 15.21 23.48 -16.42
CA GLN A 373 14.29 23.99 -15.40
C GLN A 373 14.86 23.80 -14.00
N GLU A 374 15.45 22.63 -13.74
CA GLU A 374 16.08 22.35 -12.45
C GLU A 374 17.33 23.24 -12.25
N GLU A 375 18.10 23.48 -13.31
CA GLU A 375 19.19 24.47 -13.27
C GLU A 375 18.68 25.85 -12.86
N ALA A 376 17.60 26.33 -13.46
CA ALA A 376 17.01 27.63 -13.13
C ALA A 376 16.52 27.67 -11.68
N ARG A 377 15.85 26.59 -11.21
CA ARG A 377 15.37 26.46 -9.84
C ARG A 377 16.51 26.48 -8.83
N GLN A 378 17.57 25.70 -9.07
CA GLN A 378 18.74 25.61 -8.20
C GLN A 378 19.51 26.94 -8.16
N ARG A 379 19.62 27.63 -9.30
CA ARG A 379 20.20 28.97 -9.40
C ARG A 379 19.40 29.98 -8.58
N GLN A 380 18.07 29.99 -8.71
CA GLN A 380 17.20 30.89 -7.94
C GLN A 380 17.32 30.64 -6.44
N HIS A 381 17.26 29.36 -6.02
CA HIS A 381 17.40 29.00 -4.62
C HIS A 381 18.77 29.42 -4.06
N ARG A 382 19.84 29.17 -4.79
CA ARG A 382 21.19 29.59 -4.41
C ARG A 382 21.29 31.11 -4.26
N ASN A 383 20.75 31.87 -5.19
CA ASN A 383 20.76 33.34 -5.12
C ASN A 383 20.03 33.83 -3.87
N GLN A 384 18.92 33.21 -3.49
CA GLN A 384 18.21 33.52 -2.26
C GLN A 384 19.08 33.23 -1.02
N VAL A 385 19.71 32.04 -0.98
CA VAL A 385 20.61 31.67 0.12
C VAL A 385 21.81 32.62 0.25
N LEU A 386 22.38 33.03 -0.89
CA LEU A 386 23.50 33.99 -0.90
C LEU A 386 23.06 35.35 -0.40
N LYS A 387 21.89 35.85 -0.79
CA LYS A 387 21.34 37.14 -0.30
C LYS A 387 21.13 37.11 1.23
N GLU A 388 20.59 36.04 1.76
CA GLU A 388 20.43 35.86 3.20
C GLU A 388 21.79 35.79 3.91
N LEU A 389 22.74 35.07 3.33
CA LEU A 389 24.10 34.97 3.89
C LEU A 389 24.83 36.30 3.86
N GLU A 390 24.69 37.10 2.79
CA GLU A 390 25.26 38.45 2.72
C GLU A 390 24.73 39.35 3.86
N ALA A 391 23.41 39.32 4.10
CA ALA A 391 22.79 40.06 5.18
C ALA A 391 23.31 39.62 6.56
N GLU A 392 23.43 38.31 6.79
CA GLU A 392 24.01 37.74 8.04
C GLU A 392 25.46 38.17 8.24
N LEU A 393 26.30 38.10 7.19
CA LEU A 393 27.70 38.52 7.26
C LEU A 393 27.86 40.01 7.48
N GLU A 394 26.95 40.84 6.94
CA GLU A 394 26.93 42.29 7.18
C GLU A 394 26.63 42.62 8.64
N THR A 395 25.59 41.95 9.20
CA THR A 395 25.25 42.09 10.64
C THR A 395 26.44 41.70 11.54
N LEU A 396 27.19 40.66 11.16
CA LEU A 396 28.35 40.21 11.90
C LEU A 396 29.55 41.16 11.83
N ARG A 397 29.65 42.06 10.84
CA ARG A 397 30.69 43.08 10.76
C ARG A 397 30.62 44.08 11.91
N HIS A 398 29.44 44.26 12.49
CA HIS A 398 29.18 45.18 13.60
C HIS A 398 29.15 44.47 14.96
N THR A 399 29.46 43.17 15.01
CA THR A 399 29.48 42.37 16.23
C THR A 399 30.92 41.96 16.55
N GLU A 400 31.37 42.11 17.78
CA GLU A 400 32.73 41.74 18.21
C GLU A 400 32.72 40.69 19.31
N GLY A 401 33.85 39.99 19.50
CA GLY A 401 34.08 39.07 20.61
C GLY A 401 33.54 37.67 20.46
N GLY A 402 33.22 37.00 21.55
CA GLY A 402 32.76 35.61 21.62
C GLY A 402 31.48 35.30 20.81
N PRO A 403 30.45 36.17 20.86
CA PRO A 403 29.23 35.97 20.05
C PRO A 403 29.50 35.92 18.54
N HIS A 404 30.39 36.77 18.03
CA HIS A 404 30.83 36.81 16.64
C HIS A 404 31.42 35.45 16.21
N SER A 405 32.41 34.97 16.97
CA SER A 405 33.08 33.68 16.68
C SER A 405 32.12 32.51 16.73
N LYS A 406 31.20 32.45 17.69
CA LYS A 406 30.17 31.42 17.81
C LYS A 406 29.24 31.41 16.60
N ARG A 407 28.80 32.59 16.15
CA ARG A 407 27.89 32.70 14.98
C ARG A 407 28.57 32.26 13.68
N ILE A 408 29.83 32.63 13.47
CA ILE A 408 30.62 32.16 12.31
C ILE A 408 30.74 30.63 12.32
N CYS A 409 31.01 30.02 13.49
CA CYS A 409 31.05 28.55 13.60
C CYS A 409 29.70 27.92 13.24
N GLN A 410 28.58 28.49 13.70
CA GLN A 410 27.24 28.04 13.38
C GLN A 410 26.93 28.14 11.87
N LEU A 411 27.25 29.27 11.25
CA LEU A 411 27.05 29.47 9.81
C LEU A 411 27.88 28.48 8.98
N ARG A 412 29.13 28.21 9.38
CA ARG A 412 30.00 27.23 8.70
C ARG A 412 29.51 25.78 8.90
N ALA A 413 28.99 25.45 10.05
CA ALA A 413 28.43 24.15 10.35
C ALA A 413 27.08 23.93 9.65
N SER A 414 26.41 25.00 9.23
CA SER A 414 25.13 24.92 8.53
C SER A 414 25.26 24.26 7.16
N GLY A 415 24.49 23.23 6.88
CA GLY A 415 24.39 22.61 5.55
C GLY A 415 23.93 23.58 4.45
N ARG A 416 23.18 24.64 4.84
CA ARG A 416 22.65 25.67 3.93
C ARG A 416 23.71 26.71 3.55
N TYR A 417 24.45 27.24 4.54
CA TYR A 417 25.38 28.37 4.36
C TYR A 417 26.85 27.92 4.28
N GLY A 418 27.21 26.89 5.03
CA GLY A 418 28.61 26.42 5.14
C GLY A 418 29.31 26.18 3.82
N PRO A 419 28.65 25.59 2.80
CA PRO A 419 29.24 25.37 1.49
C PRO A 419 29.64 26.64 0.71
N TYR A 420 29.20 27.80 1.15
CA TYR A 420 29.45 29.10 0.50
C TYR A 420 30.32 30.04 1.31
N ILE A 421 30.85 29.60 2.48
CA ILE A 421 31.64 30.40 3.37
C ILE A 421 33.09 29.86 3.46
N ARG A 422 34.06 30.74 3.28
CA ARG A 422 35.46 30.46 3.63
C ARG A 422 35.99 31.48 4.63
N LEU A 423 37.00 31.12 5.37
CA LEU A 423 37.75 32.10 6.20
C LEU A 423 38.83 32.76 5.36
N SER A 424 38.96 34.09 5.48
CA SER A 424 40.06 34.84 4.92
C SER A 424 41.36 34.55 5.71
N LYS A 425 42.49 34.97 5.18
CA LYS A 425 43.80 34.89 5.91
C LYS A 425 43.77 35.59 7.28
N THR A 426 42.88 36.55 7.45
CA THR A 426 42.68 37.29 8.72
C THR A 426 41.60 36.69 9.62
N GLY A 427 41.08 35.46 9.32
CA GLY A 427 40.05 34.79 10.11
C GLY A 427 38.60 35.29 9.88
N LYS A 428 38.40 36.28 9.03
CA LYS A 428 37.03 36.79 8.71
C LYS A 428 36.30 35.86 7.79
N ALA A 429 34.99 35.64 8.05
CA ALA A 429 34.11 34.88 7.17
C ALA A 429 33.81 35.70 5.91
N VAL A 430 34.02 35.10 4.75
CA VAL A 430 33.78 35.72 3.45
C VAL A 430 33.09 34.71 2.51
N ILE A 431 32.34 35.22 1.58
CA ILE A 431 31.67 34.39 0.55
C ILE A 431 32.72 33.77 -0.37
N ASP A 432 32.63 32.46 -0.54
CA ASP A 432 33.51 31.68 -1.42
C ASP A 432 32.99 31.67 -2.87
N LYS A 433 33.48 32.66 -3.63
CA LYS A 433 33.11 32.76 -5.07
C LYS A 433 33.58 31.56 -5.90
N ALA A 434 34.64 30.86 -5.47
CA ALA A 434 35.13 29.67 -6.21
C ALA A 434 34.18 28.48 -5.95
N ALA A 435 33.76 28.26 -4.70
CA ALA A 435 32.77 27.25 -4.36
C ALA A 435 31.44 27.50 -5.06
N ILE A 436 30.99 28.76 -5.16
CA ILE A 436 29.78 29.12 -5.90
C ILE A 436 29.89 28.73 -7.36
N ARG A 437 30.98 29.09 -8.05
CA ARG A 437 31.20 28.72 -9.47
C ARG A 437 31.26 27.20 -9.67
N ALA A 438 31.93 26.50 -8.77
CA ALA A 438 31.99 25.03 -8.82
C ALA A 438 30.60 24.40 -8.74
N LYS A 439 29.74 24.88 -7.84
CA LYS A 439 28.35 24.42 -7.73
C LYS A 439 27.49 24.81 -8.94
N GLN A 440 27.64 26.01 -9.48
CA GLN A 440 26.93 26.46 -10.68
C GLN A 440 27.16 25.55 -11.89
N ARG A 441 28.35 24.97 -12.00
CA ARG A 441 28.67 24.02 -13.10
C ARG A 441 27.88 22.72 -13.00
N LEU A 442 27.37 22.38 -11.82
CA LEU A 442 26.63 21.16 -11.54
C LEU A 442 25.12 21.34 -11.59
N ASP A 443 24.64 22.60 -11.65
CA ASP A 443 23.21 22.90 -11.60
C ASP A 443 22.44 22.19 -12.71
N GLY A 444 21.33 21.56 -12.34
CA GLY A 444 20.46 20.81 -13.23
C GLY A 444 21.10 19.58 -13.86
N LYS A 445 22.31 19.19 -13.44
CA LYS A 445 23.04 18.08 -14.05
C LYS A 445 23.13 16.86 -13.13
N PHE A 446 23.04 15.70 -13.74
CA PHE A 446 23.42 14.42 -13.17
C PHE A 446 24.15 13.59 -14.24
N VAL A 447 24.91 12.61 -13.79
CA VAL A 447 25.68 11.75 -14.70
C VAL A 447 25.30 10.31 -14.43
N VAL A 448 24.95 9.57 -15.47
CA VAL A 448 24.68 8.14 -15.40
C VAL A 448 25.78 7.34 -16.10
N HIS A 449 26.05 6.16 -15.56
CA HIS A 449 27.00 5.20 -16.10
C HIS A 449 26.32 3.83 -16.22
N SER A 450 26.58 3.15 -17.32
CA SER A 450 26.15 1.78 -17.58
C SER A 450 27.30 0.96 -18.13
N ASN A 451 27.24 -0.35 -17.89
CA ASN A 451 28.10 -1.35 -18.55
C ASN A 451 27.41 -1.99 -19.77
N ASP A 452 26.24 -1.50 -20.15
CA ASP A 452 25.51 -1.98 -21.32
C ASP A 452 25.68 -0.99 -22.48
N ASP A 453 26.51 -1.36 -23.43
CA ASP A 453 26.80 -0.52 -24.62
C ASP A 453 25.67 -0.57 -25.67
N SER A 454 24.70 -1.49 -25.53
CA SER A 454 23.53 -1.60 -26.40
C SER A 454 22.47 -0.53 -26.14
N LEU A 455 22.47 0.06 -24.92
CA LEU A 455 21.53 1.13 -24.58
C LEU A 455 21.90 2.43 -25.26
N SER A 456 20.94 3.18 -25.80
CA SER A 456 21.15 4.53 -26.22
C SER A 456 21.41 5.49 -25.04
N ALA A 457 21.96 6.66 -25.28
CA ALA A 457 22.11 7.69 -24.24
C ALA A 457 20.75 8.14 -23.69
N GLU A 458 19.74 8.13 -24.54
CA GLU A 458 18.34 8.39 -24.20
C GLU A 458 17.79 7.32 -23.26
N ASP A 459 17.94 6.02 -23.60
CA ASP A 459 17.47 4.91 -22.76
C ASP A 459 18.13 4.91 -21.39
N MET A 460 19.43 5.23 -21.31
CA MET A 460 20.13 5.35 -20.04
C MET A 460 19.57 6.48 -19.17
N ALA A 461 19.30 7.65 -19.76
CA ALA A 461 18.78 8.80 -19.05
C ALA A 461 17.33 8.61 -18.61
N LEU A 462 16.48 8.09 -19.49
CA LEU A 462 15.08 7.80 -19.22
C LEU A 462 14.93 6.63 -18.23
N GLY A 463 15.74 5.58 -18.40
CA GLY A 463 15.78 4.45 -17.46
C GLY A 463 16.14 4.90 -16.05
N TYR A 464 17.17 5.74 -15.89
CA TYR A 464 17.50 6.30 -14.58
C TYR A 464 16.39 7.20 -14.03
N LYS A 465 15.76 8.03 -14.86
CA LYS A 465 14.68 8.93 -14.42
C LYS A 465 13.48 8.15 -13.84
N GLN A 466 13.27 6.91 -14.28
CA GLN A 466 12.23 6.02 -13.74
C GLN A 466 12.55 5.50 -12.32
N LEU A 467 13.75 5.75 -11.76
CA LEU A 467 14.04 5.50 -10.34
C LEU A 467 13.05 6.23 -9.41
N GLN A 468 12.39 7.28 -9.92
CA GLN A 468 11.27 7.93 -9.25
C GLN A 468 10.18 6.93 -8.83
N ARG A 469 10.01 5.80 -9.49
CA ARG A 469 9.01 4.77 -9.13
C ARG A 469 9.24 4.19 -7.74
N VAL A 470 10.50 3.94 -7.36
CA VAL A 470 10.79 3.48 -5.99
C VAL A 470 10.66 4.61 -4.96
N GLU A 471 10.93 5.86 -5.34
CA GLU A 471 10.67 7.02 -4.48
C GLU A 471 9.17 7.21 -4.23
N GLU A 472 8.32 7.01 -5.24
CA GLU A 472 6.86 6.99 -5.12
C GLU A 472 6.38 5.86 -4.20
N ALA A 473 6.96 4.66 -4.33
CA ALA A 473 6.69 3.55 -3.43
C ALA A 473 7.02 3.91 -1.97
N TRP A 474 8.18 4.54 -1.73
CA TRP A 474 8.53 5.03 -0.39
C TRP A 474 7.57 6.10 0.15
N ARG A 475 7.10 6.99 -0.71
CA ARG A 475 6.10 7.99 -0.33
C ARG A 475 4.79 7.32 0.11
N THR A 476 4.29 6.36 -0.66
CA THR A 476 3.09 5.58 -0.34
C THR A 476 3.26 4.80 0.97
N LEU A 477 4.38 4.09 1.14
CA LEU A 477 4.67 3.34 2.38
C LEU A 477 4.72 4.25 3.61
N LYS A 478 5.33 5.43 3.51
CA LYS A 478 5.49 6.36 4.65
C LYS A 478 4.21 7.11 5.00
N SER A 479 3.45 7.56 4.02
CA SER A 479 2.29 8.44 4.22
C SER A 479 0.94 7.74 4.10
N GLY A 480 0.73 6.92 3.07
CA GLY A 480 -0.53 6.21 2.79
C GLY A 480 -0.70 5.02 3.73
N ILE A 481 0.20 4.07 3.63
CA ILE A 481 0.20 2.81 4.39
C ILE A 481 0.60 3.02 5.85
N ARG A 482 1.18 4.17 6.18
CA ARG A 482 1.66 4.51 7.52
C ARG A 482 2.64 3.47 8.08
N LEU A 483 3.69 3.18 7.32
CA LEU A 483 4.78 2.31 7.79
C LEU A 483 5.34 2.77 9.15
N ARG A 484 5.25 4.07 9.46
CA ARG A 484 5.58 4.67 10.76
C ARG A 484 4.31 5.12 11.50
N PRO A 485 4.30 5.07 12.85
CA PRO A 485 5.30 4.51 13.76
C PRO A 485 5.29 2.97 13.77
N VAL A 486 6.45 2.36 14.10
CA VAL A 486 6.57 0.91 14.30
C VAL A 486 6.44 0.61 15.79
N TYR A 487 5.40 -0.14 16.15
CA TYR A 487 5.09 -0.49 17.55
C TYR A 487 5.69 -1.82 18.01
N HIS A 488 6.50 -2.46 17.15
CA HIS A 488 7.10 -3.76 17.46
C HIS A 488 8.52 -3.60 17.99
N TRP A 489 8.87 -4.44 18.98
CA TRP A 489 10.17 -4.42 19.65
C TRP A 489 11.10 -5.54 19.18
N THR A 490 10.53 -6.69 18.81
CA THR A 490 11.29 -7.86 18.39
C THR A 490 11.64 -7.78 16.89
N PRO A 491 12.86 -8.14 16.47
CA PRO A 491 13.31 -7.99 15.10
C PRO A 491 12.41 -8.69 14.08
N HIS A 492 12.01 -9.94 14.33
CA HIS A 492 11.14 -10.70 13.43
C HIS A 492 9.78 -10.01 13.19
N ARG A 493 9.18 -9.40 14.22
CA ARG A 493 7.92 -8.64 14.07
C ARG A 493 8.11 -7.29 13.43
N ILE A 494 9.28 -6.67 13.59
CA ILE A 494 9.65 -5.46 12.83
C ILE A 494 9.74 -5.81 11.33
N CYS A 495 10.43 -6.91 10.98
CA CYS A 495 10.50 -7.39 9.59
C CYS A 495 9.12 -7.74 9.04
N ALA A 496 8.32 -8.53 9.77
CA ALA A 496 6.96 -8.87 9.37
C ALA A 496 6.06 -7.64 9.17
N HIS A 497 6.23 -6.58 9.97
CA HIS A 497 5.51 -5.32 9.79
C HIS A 497 5.86 -4.64 8.46
N VAL A 498 7.12 -4.69 8.06
CA VAL A 498 7.56 -4.18 6.74
C VAL A 498 6.94 -5.04 5.64
N SER A 499 6.99 -6.38 5.77
CA SER A 499 6.39 -7.33 4.80
C SER A 499 4.90 -7.09 4.59
N LEU A 500 4.12 -6.93 5.66
CA LEU A 500 2.69 -6.58 5.59
C LEU A 500 2.45 -5.25 4.85
N SER A 501 3.33 -4.28 5.07
CA SER A 501 3.23 -2.97 4.42
C SER A 501 3.57 -3.05 2.93
N VAL A 502 4.52 -3.91 2.55
CA VAL A 502 4.87 -4.17 1.14
C VAL A 502 3.74 -4.94 0.43
N LEU A 503 3.09 -5.90 1.09
CA LEU A 503 1.89 -6.57 0.55
C LEU A 503 0.73 -5.58 0.34
N ALA A 504 0.52 -4.65 1.27
CA ALA A 504 -0.48 -3.58 1.08
C ALA A 504 -0.11 -2.68 -0.10
N LEU A 505 1.17 -2.30 -0.25
CA LEU A 505 1.66 -1.55 -1.40
C LEU A 505 1.41 -2.30 -2.72
N LEU A 506 1.59 -3.61 -2.75
CA LEU A 506 1.32 -4.43 -3.93
C LEU A 506 -0.15 -4.32 -4.35
N LEU A 507 -1.09 -4.49 -3.41
CA LEU A 507 -2.53 -4.37 -3.70
C LEU A 507 -2.90 -2.95 -4.18
N GLU A 508 -2.38 -1.92 -3.52
CA GLU A 508 -2.58 -0.53 -3.94
C GLU A 508 -2.05 -0.28 -5.35
N ARG A 509 -0.83 -0.73 -5.68
CA ARG A 509 -0.23 -0.56 -7.01
C ARG A 509 -1.01 -1.27 -8.11
N VAL A 510 -1.52 -2.48 -7.85
CA VAL A 510 -2.39 -3.20 -8.81
C VAL A 510 -3.68 -2.41 -9.05
N ALA A 511 -4.32 -1.90 -7.99
CA ALA A 511 -5.51 -1.08 -8.12
C ALA A 511 -5.25 0.22 -8.89
N GLU A 512 -4.18 0.93 -8.56
CA GLU A 512 -3.75 2.17 -9.22
C GLU A 512 -3.42 1.94 -10.70
N HIS A 513 -2.74 0.85 -11.03
CA HIS A 513 -2.40 0.49 -12.41
C HIS A 513 -3.66 0.24 -13.25
N HIS A 514 -4.64 -0.47 -12.73
CA HIS A 514 -5.89 -0.74 -13.44
C HIS A 514 -6.82 0.48 -13.55
N CYS A 515 -6.88 1.31 -12.51
CA CYS A 515 -7.75 2.48 -12.46
C CYS A 515 -7.11 3.76 -13.00
N GLN A 516 -5.79 3.79 -13.23
CA GLN A 516 -4.99 4.97 -13.62
C GLN A 516 -5.24 6.18 -12.70
N ASP A 517 -5.37 5.89 -11.40
CA ASP A 517 -5.63 6.88 -10.36
C ASP A 517 -5.00 6.43 -9.04
N THR A 518 -4.89 7.33 -8.06
CA THR A 518 -4.31 7.02 -6.76
C THR A 518 -5.21 6.13 -5.92
N TRP A 519 -4.65 5.23 -5.11
CA TRP A 519 -5.41 4.38 -4.20
C TRP A 519 -6.34 5.20 -3.29
N ARG A 520 -5.91 6.36 -2.86
CA ARG A 520 -6.74 7.26 -2.04
C ARG A 520 -8.07 7.58 -2.71
N ASN A 521 -8.04 8.03 -3.97
CA ASN A 521 -9.25 8.37 -4.73
C ASN A 521 -10.10 7.13 -4.98
N ILE A 522 -9.47 6.03 -5.40
CA ILE A 522 -10.14 4.73 -5.63
C ILE A 522 -10.86 4.28 -4.37
N ARG A 523 -10.17 4.29 -3.23
CA ARG A 523 -10.72 3.91 -1.94
C ARG A 523 -11.89 4.80 -1.50
N ASP A 524 -11.76 6.12 -1.68
CA ASP A 524 -12.80 7.07 -1.27
C ASP A 524 -14.08 6.88 -2.10
N ASP A 525 -13.97 6.54 -3.40
CA ASP A 525 -15.10 6.14 -4.24
C ASP A 525 -15.71 4.80 -3.76
N LEU A 526 -14.88 3.81 -3.50
CA LEU A 526 -15.33 2.47 -3.09
C LEU A 526 -15.98 2.44 -1.70
N LYS A 527 -15.56 3.28 -0.76
CA LYS A 527 -16.16 3.39 0.59
C LYS A 527 -17.63 3.78 0.59
N GLN A 528 -18.17 4.27 -0.53
CA GLN A 528 -19.59 4.54 -0.68
C GLN A 528 -20.42 3.27 -0.72
N ILE A 529 -19.83 2.14 -1.12
CA ILE A 529 -20.48 0.83 -1.02
C ILE A 529 -20.45 0.41 0.46
N LYS A 530 -21.64 0.24 1.05
CA LYS A 530 -21.81 -0.12 2.46
C LYS A 530 -22.34 -1.53 2.59
N LEU A 531 -21.95 -2.19 3.67
CA LEU A 531 -22.55 -3.43 4.16
C LEU A 531 -23.42 -3.12 5.36
N ALA A 532 -24.72 -3.31 5.24
CA ALA A 532 -25.70 -3.10 6.28
C ALA A 532 -26.08 -4.42 6.95
N GLN A 533 -26.15 -4.44 8.27
CA GLN A 533 -26.68 -5.55 9.05
C GLN A 533 -28.11 -5.26 9.45
N LEU A 534 -29.01 -6.09 8.97
CA LEU A 534 -30.45 -6.05 9.31
C LEU A 534 -30.77 -7.26 10.20
N LEU A 535 -31.31 -7.02 11.37
CA LEU A 535 -31.85 -8.08 12.23
C LEU A 535 -33.33 -8.26 11.95
N SER A 536 -33.76 -9.51 11.86
CA SER A 536 -35.16 -9.91 11.79
C SER A 536 -35.45 -10.99 12.84
N PRO A 537 -36.71 -11.32 13.13
CA PRO A 537 -37.07 -12.41 14.04
C PRO A 537 -36.49 -13.76 13.62
N ASN A 538 -36.17 -13.92 12.34
CA ASN A 538 -35.66 -15.16 11.73
C ASN A 538 -34.12 -15.16 11.59
N GLY A 539 -33.41 -14.14 12.07
CA GLY A 539 -31.96 -14.05 12.00
C GLY A 539 -31.43 -12.76 11.37
N ALA A 540 -30.13 -12.67 11.24
CA ALA A 540 -29.44 -11.53 10.63
C ALA A 540 -29.36 -11.67 9.11
N VAL A 541 -29.56 -10.57 8.41
CA VAL A 541 -29.38 -10.45 6.95
C VAL A 541 -28.35 -9.36 6.68
N TRP A 542 -27.43 -9.63 5.76
CA TRP A 542 -26.39 -8.72 5.35
C TRP A 542 -26.70 -8.18 3.95
N GLN A 543 -26.95 -6.88 3.85
CA GLN A 543 -27.33 -6.22 2.61
C GLN A 543 -26.20 -5.26 2.17
N VAL A 544 -25.82 -5.35 0.89
CA VAL A 544 -24.84 -4.45 0.28
C VAL A 544 -25.57 -3.39 -0.51
N THR A 545 -25.18 -2.12 -0.33
CA THR A 545 -25.74 -1.01 -1.09
C THR A 545 -25.33 -1.10 -2.57
N GLU A 546 -26.20 -0.67 -3.47
CA GLU A 546 -25.87 -0.63 -4.92
C GLU A 546 -24.72 0.34 -5.17
N PRO A 547 -23.66 -0.08 -5.89
CA PRO A 547 -22.54 0.79 -6.21
C PRO A 547 -22.99 2.01 -7.03
N GLN A 548 -22.63 3.19 -6.58
CA GLN A 548 -22.82 4.44 -7.33
C GLN A 548 -21.90 4.48 -8.55
N LYS A 549 -22.13 5.44 -9.48
CA LYS A 549 -21.46 5.54 -10.77
C LYS A 549 -19.94 5.41 -10.68
N ASP A 550 -19.30 6.15 -9.75
CA ASP A 550 -17.84 6.17 -9.63
C ASP A 550 -17.31 4.86 -9.07
N ALA A 551 -17.91 4.34 -8.01
CA ALA A 551 -17.59 3.02 -7.47
C ALA A 551 -17.80 1.90 -8.49
N ALA A 552 -18.90 1.95 -9.28
CA ALA A 552 -19.16 0.98 -10.34
C ALA A 552 -18.12 1.04 -11.47
N ASN A 553 -17.65 2.24 -11.83
CA ASN A 553 -16.56 2.42 -12.80
C ASN A 553 -15.24 1.84 -12.27
N ARG A 554 -14.91 2.04 -10.97
CA ARG A 554 -13.71 1.44 -10.35
C ARG A 554 -13.77 -0.08 -10.41
N LEU A 555 -14.89 -0.69 -10.03
CA LEU A 555 -15.08 -2.15 -10.12
C LEU A 555 -14.90 -2.67 -11.55
N LYS A 556 -15.44 -1.96 -12.54
CA LYS A 556 -15.28 -2.30 -13.97
C LYS A 556 -13.81 -2.22 -14.41
N SER A 557 -13.08 -1.15 -14.07
CA SER A 557 -11.66 -0.99 -14.41
C SER A 557 -10.81 -2.09 -13.80
N LEU A 558 -11.12 -2.50 -12.56
CA LEU A 558 -10.47 -3.59 -11.85
C LEU A 558 -10.89 -4.99 -12.34
N LYS A 559 -11.85 -5.09 -13.25
CA LYS A 559 -12.45 -6.35 -13.70
C LYS A 559 -13.07 -7.17 -12.55
N ILE A 560 -13.54 -6.48 -11.52
CA ILE A 560 -14.18 -7.09 -10.34
C ILE A 560 -15.68 -6.99 -10.52
N LYS A 561 -16.39 -8.11 -10.28
CA LYS A 561 -17.86 -8.14 -10.31
C LYS A 561 -18.43 -7.28 -9.18
N LYS A 562 -19.62 -6.72 -9.41
CA LYS A 562 -20.35 -6.06 -8.32
C LYS A 562 -20.59 -7.04 -7.17
N PRO A 563 -20.50 -6.59 -5.92
CA PRO A 563 -20.84 -7.45 -4.79
C PRO A 563 -22.31 -7.89 -4.88
N PRO A 564 -22.65 -9.08 -4.39
CA PRO A 564 -24.04 -9.53 -4.34
C PRO A 564 -24.84 -8.63 -3.40
N HIS A 565 -26.10 -8.37 -3.76
CA HIS A 565 -26.97 -7.48 -2.98
C HIS A 565 -27.21 -7.99 -1.55
N ILE A 566 -27.28 -9.30 -1.40
CA ILE A 566 -27.41 -9.98 -0.10
C ILE A 566 -26.24 -10.94 0.05
N LEU A 567 -25.51 -10.81 1.14
CA LEU A 567 -24.54 -11.81 1.57
C LEU A 567 -25.28 -12.87 2.42
N GLN A 568 -25.07 -14.14 2.10
CA GLN A 568 -25.58 -15.21 2.96
C GLN A 568 -24.89 -15.14 4.31
N ALA A 569 -25.65 -15.24 5.39
CA ALA A 569 -25.08 -15.46 6.72
C ALA A 569 -24.41 -16.83 6.68
N GLY A 570 -23.09 -16.88 6.79
CA GLY A 570 -22.35 -18.13 6.94
C GLY A 570 -22.64 -18.78 8.27
#